data_57c4457eb8773dc0595ffe8163a23620
#
_entry.id   57c4457eb8773dc0595ffe8163a23620
#
_cell.length_a   1.000
_cell.length_b   1.000
_cell.length_c   1.000
_cell.angle_alpha   90.00
_cell.angle_beta   90.00
_cell.angle_gamma   90.00
#
_symmetry.space_group_name_H-M   'P 1'
#
loop_
_entity.id
_entity.type
_entity.pdbx_description
1 polymer ?
#
loop_
_entity_poly.entity_id
_entity_poly.type
_entity_poly.pdbx_seq_one_letter_code
_entity_poly.pdbx_strand_id
1 'polypeptide(L)'
;EPDRIVRNFSSMDRAFPHVPVAASGAVVPLPEGPPMSLPEDTDAFIAARRVTSLVVLKDGALVHESYHLGTGPEDLRIGWSLSKSYLSALTGIVLAKGDIGSLDDRVIDYVPALRDGAYHRATIRHVLNMATGATFDEDYLDQSSDINRMGRVLAVGGRMDEFAAALTETFAAPGTDWQYVSIDTHVLAMVIRGATGRSIPDLMRERIIGPLGVERTPYYLVDGSGVAFALGGLNSTTRDFARFG
;
A
#
# COMPACT_ATOMS: atom_id res chain seq x y z
N GLU A 1 -5.83 21.64 -6.06
CA GLU A 1 -5.41 22.26 -7.32
C GLU A 1 -4.39 21.39 -8.04
N PRO A 2 -4.54 21.17 -9.36
CA PRO A 2 -3.69 20.22 -10.12
C PRO A 2 -2.18 20.49 -9.97
N ASP A 3 -1.78 21.73 -9.91
CA ASP A 3 -0.36 22.11 -9.82
C ASP A 3 0.27 21.82 -8.44
N ARG A 4 -0.55 21.64 -7.42
CA ARG A 4 -0.09 21.30 -6.07
C ARG A 4 0.00 19.80 -5.85
N ILE A 5 -0.76 18.99 -6.59
CA ILE A 5 -0.83 17.53 -6.39
C ILE A 5 0.55 16.90 -6.52
N VAL A 6 1.30 17.25 -7.57
CA VAL A 6 2.63 16.66 -7.84
C VAL A 6 3.56 16.90 -6.65
N ARG A 7 3.65 18.15 -6.18
CA ARG A 7 4.49 18.52 -5.03
C ARG A 7 4.00 17.88 -3.74
N ASN A 8 2.68 17.86 -3.51
CA ASN A 8 2.12 17.28 -2.30
C ASN A 8 2.41 15.79 -2.21
N PHE A 9 2.32 15.06 -3.33
CA PHE A 9 2.61 13.63 -3.37
C PHE A 9 4.09 13.26 -3.17
N SER A 10 4.99 14.25 -3.29
CA SER A 10 6.41 14.10 -2.95
C SER A 10 6.76 14.70 -1.56
N SER A 11 5.78 15.12 -0.78
CA SER A 11 5.99 15.80 0.51
C SER A 11 4.97 15.35 1.57
N MET A 12 4.57 14.09 1.53
CA MET A 12 3.59 13.55 2.47
C MET A 12 4.11 13.51 3.91
N ASP A 13 5.42 13.36 4.08
CA ASP A 13 6.14 13.43 5.36
C ASP A 13 5.98 14.77 6.09
N ARG A 14 5.68 15.85 5.34
CA ARG A 14 5.43 17.18 5.91
C ARG A 14 3.99 17.36 6.37
N ALA A 15 3.08 16.54 5.86
CA ALA A 15 1.64 16.68 6.11
C ALA A 15 1.12 15.67 7.13
N PHE A 16 1.78 14.52 7.27
CA PHE A 16 1.31 13.42 8.08
C PHE A 16 2.43 12.82 8.93
N PRO A 17 2.10 12.28 10.13
CA PRO A 17 3.02 11.43 10.88
C PRO A 17 3.48 10.25 10.01
N HIS A 18 4.75 9.89 10.12
CA HIS A 18 5.32 8.82 9.32
C HIS A 18 6.43 8.08 10.08
N VAL A 19 6.73 6.86 9.62
CA VAL A 19 7.79 6.01 10.15
C VAL A 19 8.70 5.56 9.01
N PRO A 20 10.03 5.81 9.07
CA PRO A 20 10.96 5.34 8.06
C PRO A 20 11.08 3.82 8.10
N VAL A 21 11.20 3.22 6.91
CA VAL A 21 11.47 1.78 6.73
C VAL A 21 12.91 1.63 6.26
N ALA A 22 13.86 1.95 7.15
CA ALA A 22 15.27 1.92 6.82
C ALA A 22 15.73 0.52 6.41
N ALA A 23 16.28 0.39 5.20
CA ALA A 23 16.91 -0.85 4.77
C ALA A 23 18.14 -1.14 5.63
N SER A 24 18.30 -2.39 6.04
CA SER A 24 19.44 -2.86 6.83
C SER A 24 20.58 -3.42 5.96
N GLY A 25 20.44 -3.36 4.64
CA GLY A 25 21.36 -3.94 3.65
C GLY A 25 22.08 -2.90 2.79
N ALA A 26 23.05 -3.35 2.01
CA ALA A 26 23.66 -2.54 0.99
C ALA A 26 22.65 -2.25 -0.14
N VAL A 27 22.76 -1.07 -0.74
CA VAL A 27 22.01 -0.76 -1.97
C VAL A 27 22.44 -1.72 -3.07
N VAL A 28 21.46 -2.33 -3.72
CA VAL A 28 21.69 -3.16 -4.91
C VAL A 28 21.50 -2.26 -6.14
N PRO A 29 22.56 -1.91 -6.88
CA PRO A 29 22.41 -1.09 -8.07
C PRO A 29 21.49 -1.75 -9.11
N LEU A 30 20.67 -0.98 -9.80
CA LEU A 30 20.01 -1.45 -11.01
C LEU A 30 21.03 -1.39 -12.15
N PRO A 31 21.33 -2.51 -12.81
CA PRO A 31 22.22 -2.49 -13.98
C PRO A 31 21.55 -1.71 -15.11
N GLU A 32 22.34 -0.97 -15.87
CA GLU A 32 21.87 -0.32 -17.09
C GLU A 32 21.79 -1.33 -18.22
N GLY A 33 20.65 -1.32 -18.91
CA GLY A 33 20.42 -2.10 -20.12
C GLY A 33 20.47 -1.24 -21.38
N PRO A 34 20.39 -1.86 -22.56
CA PRO A 34 20.30 -1.11 -23.81
C PRO A 34 19.04 -0.24 -23.80
N PRO A 35 19.14 1.04 -24.22
CA PRO A 35 17.99 1.94 -24.22
C PRO A 35 16.83 1.36 -25.03
N MET A 36 15.62 1.43 -24.46
CA MET A 36 14.40 0.97 -25.11
C MET A 36 13.76 2.10 -25.92
N SER A 37 13.37 1.83 -27.17
CA SER A 37 12.51 2.73 -27.93
C SER A 37 11.09 2.63 -27.40
N LEU A 38 10.55 3.76 -26.99
CA LEU A 38 9.16 3.87 -26.55
C LEU A 38 8.22 4.04 -27.78
N PRO A 39 6.91 3.74 -27.65
CA PRO A 39 5.91 4.06 -28.66
C PRO A 39 5.91 5.56 -29.02
N GLU A 40 5.60 5.89 -30.28
CA GLU A 40 5.66 7.27 -30.79
C GLU A 40 4.72 8.25 -30.06
N ASP A 41 3.63 7.74 -29.49
CA ASP A 41 2.63 8.53 -28.75
C ASP A 41 2.94 8.68 -27.26
N THR A 42 4.09 8.15 -26.78
CA THR A 42 4.45 8.16 -25.34
C THR A 42 4.47 9.57 -24.75
N ASP A 43 5.06 10.54 -25.43
CA ASP A 43 5.14 11.93 -24.95
C ASP A 43 3.76 12.55 -24.84
N ALA A 44 2.89 12.31 -25.81
CA ALA A 44 1.50 12.76 -25.77
C ALA A 44 0.72 12.13 -24.61
N PHE A 45 0.93 10.83 -24.36
CA PHE A 45 0.33 10.12 -23.23
C PHE A 45 0.83 10.69 -21.90
N ILE A 46 2.15 10.88 -21.74
CA ILE A 46 2.76 11.45 -20.55
C ILE A 46 2.16 12.82 -20.22
N ALA A 47 2.06 13.68 -21.23
CA ALA A 47 1.48 15.02 -21.07
C ALA A 47 -0.02 14.96 -20.71
N ALA A 48 -0.81 14.18 -21.45
CA ALA A 48 -2.25 14.06 -21.25
C ALA A 48 -2.62 13.46 -19.88
N ARG A 49 -1.84 12.51 -19.39
CA ARG A 49 -2.05 11.84 -18.10
C ARG A 49 -1.30 12.48 -16.94
N ARG A 50 -0.52 13.54 -17.20
CA ARG A 50 0.32 14.22 -16.19
C ARG A 50 1.22 13.22 -15.44
N VAL A 51 1.83 12.31 -16.21
CA VAL A 51 2.78 11.32 -15.66
C VAL A 51 3.96 12.07 -15.07
N THR A 52 4.36 11.69 -13.87
CA THR A 52 5.47 12.34 -13.15
C THR A 52 6.78 11.61 -13.32
N SER A 53 6.73 10.31 -13.57
CA SER A 53 7.92 9.49 -13.80
C SER A 53 7.53 8.23 -14.57
N LEU A 54 8.44 7.76 -15.41
CA LEU A 54 8.34 6.50 -16.11
C LEU A 54 9.69 5.77 -16.02
N VAL A 55 9.69 4.61 -15.38
CA VAL A 55 10.85 3.71 -15.27
C VAL A 55 10.46 2.36 -15.84
N VAL A 56 11.29 1.82 -16.72
CA VAL A 56 11.08 0.51 -17.33
C VAL A 56 12.28 -0.36 -17.05
N LEU A 57 12.04 -1.51 -16.42
CA LEU A 57 13.02 -2.58 -16.27
C LEU A 57 12.70 -3.69 -17.26
N LYS A 58 13.75 -4.22 -17.90
CA LYS A 58 13.66 -5.41 -18.74
C LYS A 58 14.78 -6.37 -18.36
N ASP A 59 14.40 -7.60 -18.05
CA ASP A 59 15.34 -8.64 -17.61
C ASP A 59 16.22 -8.17 -16.42
N GLY A 60 15.63 -7.40 -15.51
CA GLY A 60 16.28 -6.84 -14.33
C GLY A 60 17.17 -5.61 -14.59
N ALA A 61 17.28 -5.12 -15.84
CA ALA A 61 18.08 -3.96 -16.20
C ALA A 61 17.20 -2.73 -16.50
N LEU A 62 17.69 -1.54 -16.15
CA LEU A 62 17.05 -0.26 -16.44
C LEU A 62 17.24 0.06 -17.93
N VAL A 63 16.14 0.07 -18.69
CA VAL A 63 16.13 0.32 -20.14
C VAL A 63 15.49 1.64 -20.53
N HIS A 64 14.71 2.25 -19.63
CA HIS A 64 14.19 3.61 -19.77
C HIS A 64 13.94 4.24 -18.42
N GLU A 65 14.23 5.54 -18.34
CA GLU A 65 13.93 6.37 -17.17
C GLU A 65 13.68 7.81 -17.61
N SER A 66 12.56 8.36 -17.17
CA SER A 66 12.24 9.77 -17.38
C SER A 66 11.42 10.34 -16.23
N TYR A 67 11.60 11.64 -15.98
CA TYR A 67 10.94 12.40 -14.90
C TYR A 67 10.33 13.68 -15.47
N HIS A 68 9.12 14.02 -15.02
CA HIS A 68 8.31 15.10 -15.58
C HIS A 68 7.70 15.93 -14.45
N LEU A 69 7.18 17.11 -14.81
CA LEU A 69 6.47 18.01 -13.89
C LEU A 69 7.30 18.41 -12.66
N GLY A 70 8.63 18.49 -12.82
CA GLY A 70 9.54 18.89 -11.73
C GLY A 70 9.85 17.80 -10.71
N THR A 71 9.56 16.54 -11.02
CA THR A 71 10.00 15.41 -10.20
C THR A 71 11.38 14.90 -10.62
N GLY A 72 12.03 14.11 -9.76
CA GLY A 72 13.35 13.54 -9.99
C GLY A 72 13.51 12.14 -9.39
N PRO A 73 14.67 11.48 -9.64
CA PRO A 73 14.94 10.11 -9.21
C PRO A 73 14.97 9.95 -7.68
N GLU A 74 15.26 11.05 -6.97
CA GLU A 74 15.39 11.07 -5.51
C GLU A 74 14.06 11.28 -4.77
N ASP A 75 12.98 11.61 -5.49
CA ASP A 75 11.71 11.95 -4.89
C ASP A 75 11.03 10.70 -4.30
N LEU A 76 10.77 10.73 -3.01
CA LEU A 76 9.92 9.74 -2.34
C LEU A 76 8.46 10.12 -2.59
N ARG A 77 7.78 9.34 -3.39
CA ARG A 77 6.40 9.60 -3.77
C ARG A 77 5.46 8.59 -3.14
N ILE A 78 4.27 9.06 -2.76
CA ILE A 78 3.24 8.17 -2.22
C ILE A 78 2.77 7.18 -3.30
N GLY A 79 2.82 5.89 -2.94
CA GLY A 79 2.42 4.79 -3.84
C GLY A 79 0.92 4.55 -3.90
N TRP A 80 0.15 5.18 -2.98
CA TRP A 80 -1.27 4.90 -2.84
C TRP A 80 -1.53 3.39 -2.89
N SER A 81 -2.48 2.94 -3.69
CA SER A 81 -2.88 1.51 -3.73
C SER A 81 -1.79 0.55 -4.20
N LEU A 82 -0.66 1.01 -4.75
CA LEU A 82 0.50 0.15 -4.96
C LEU A 82 1.01 -0.46 -3.63
N SER A 83 0.81 0.23 -2.50
CA SER A 83 1.10 -0.28 -1.16
C SER A 83 0.41 -1.62 -0.86
N LYS A 84 -0.77 -1.87 -1.46
CA LYS A 84 -1.52 -3.13 -1.32
C LYS A 84 -0.74 -4.32 -1.88
N SER A 85 -0.03 -4.13 -2.99
CA SER A 85 0.80 -5.18 -3.59
C SER A 85 1.96 -5.58 -2.68
N TYR A 86 2.59 -4.62 -2.03
CA TYR A 86 3.62 -4.89 -1.01
C TYR A 86 3.05 -5.69 0.17
N LEU A 87 1.85 -5.33 0.63
CA LEU A 87 1.23 -6.04 1.74
C LEU A 87 0.80 -7.46 1.34
N SER A 88 0.33 -7.66 0.11
CA SER A 88 0.03 -8.98 -0.45
C SER A 88 1.27 -9.86 -0.49
N ALA A 89 2.40 -9.34 -0.98
CA ALA A 89 3.68 -10.06 -0.97
C ALA A 89 4.14 -10.41 0.46
N LEU A 90 4.01 -9.45 1.39
CA LEU A 90 4.31 -9.70 2.80
C LEU A 90 3.42 -10.81 3.38
N THR A 91 2.13 -10.85 3.02
CA THR A 91 1.22 -11.91 3.46
C THR A 91 1.70 -13.28 2.99
N GLY A 92 2.15 -13.41 1.74
CA GLY A 92 2.73 -14.65 1.22
C GLY A 92 3.96 -15.09 2.01
N ILE A 93 4.82 -14.16 2.40
CA ILE A 93 6.01 -14.45 3.21
C ILE A 93 5.62 -14.88 4.63
N VAL A 94 4.65 -14.20 5.25
CA VAL A 94 4.15 -14.50 6.60
C VAL A 94 3.49 -15.90 6.63
N LEU A 95 2.70 -16.23 5.60
CA LEU A 95 2.12 -17.55 5.41
C LEU A 95 3.21 -18.63 5.24
N ALA A 96 4.18 -18.40 4.37
CA ALA A 96 5.27 -19.34 4.13
C ALA A 96 6.14 -19.60 5.36
N LYS A 97 6.21 -18.65 6.30
CA LYS A 97 6.91 -18.79 7.58
C LYS A 97 6.06 -19.48 8.65
N GLY A 98 4.78 -19.71 8.40
CA GLY A 98 3.85 -20.35 9.34
C GLY A 98 3.33 -19.43 10.45
N ASP A 99 3.56 -18.12 10.36
CA ASP A 99 2.97 -17.16 11.30
C ASP A 99 1.42 -17.07 11.10
N ILE A 100 0.96 -17.24 9.84
CA ILE A 100 -0.43 -17.50 9.46
C ILE A 100 -0.52 -18.97 9.08
N GLY A 101 -1.51 -19.70 9.64
CA GLY A 101 -1.67 -21.14 9.41
C GLY A 101 -2.23 -21.45 8.03
N SER A 102 -3.26 -20.72 7.61
CA SER A 102 -3.95 -20.90 6.34
C SER A 102 -4.59 -19.61 5.86
N LEU A 103 -4.71 -19.42 4.54
CA LEU A 103 -5.55 -18.35 3.99
C LEU A 103 -7.05 -18.56 4.28
N ASP A 104 -7.44 -19.77 4.64
CA ASP A 104 -8.83 -20.12 4.99
C ASP A 104 -9.12 -19.91 6.49
N ASP A 105 -8.11 -19.53 7.29
CA ASP A 105 -8.32 -19.10 8.67
C ASP A 105 -9.18 -17.84 8.72
N ARG A 106 -10.01 -17.72 9.76
CA ARG A 106 -10.87 -16.55 9.91
C ARG A 106 -10.06 -15.35 10.36
N VAL A 107 -10.42 -14.18 9.87
CA VAL A 107 -9.82 -12.90 10.29
C VAL A 107 -9.86 -12.73 11.81
N ILE A 108 -10.98 -13.10 12.44
CA ILE A 108 -11.18 -12.94 13.89
C ILE A 108 -10.31 -13.84 14.77
N ASP A 109 -9.69 -14.87 14.19
CA ASP A 109 -8.77 -15.75 14.92
C ASP A 109 -7.45 -15.00 15.20
N TYR A 110 -7.08 -14.04 14.36
CA TYR A 110 -5.91 -13.15 14.49
C TYR A 110 -6.28 -11.76 15.03
N VAL A 111 -7.52 -11.32 14.80
CA VAL A 111 -8.01 -9.97 15.17
C VAL A 111 -9.35 -10.09 15.91
N PRO A 112 -9.35 -10.49 17.19
CA PRO A 112 -10.60 -10.65 17.95
C PRO A 112 -11.50 -9.42 18.02
N ALA A 113 -10.93 -8.21 17.87
CA ALA A 113 -11.67 -6.95 17.87
C ALA A 113 -12.68 -6.82 16.70
N LEU A 114 -12.53 -7.64 15.64
CA LEU A 114 -13.43 -7.64 14.48
C LEU A 114 -14.59 -8.65 14.60
N ARG A 115 -14.74 -9.30 15.77
CA ARG A 115 -15.71 -10.40 15.97
C ARG A 115 -17.16 -9.95 15.79
N ASP A 116 -17.48 -8.74 16.20
CA ASP A 116 -18.86 -8.22 16.17
C ASP A 116 -19.10 -7.32 14.95
N GLY A 117 -18.12 -7.22 14.04
CA GLY A 117 -18.16 -6.38 12.84
C GLY A 117 -18.42 -7.12 11.54
N ALA A 118 -18.31 -6.42 10.42
CA ALA A 118 -18.53 -6.93 9.07
C ALA A 118 -17.59 -8.12 8.69
N TYR A 119 -16.46 -8.25 9.39
CA TYR A 119 -15.45 -9.26 9.10
C TYR A 119 -15.61 -10.57 9.88
N HIS A 120 -16.63 -10.71 10.73
CA HIS A 120 -16.78 -11.86 11.64
C HIS A 120 -16.79 -13.24 10.95
N ARG A 121 -17.22 -13.29 9.67
CA ARG A 121 -17.28 -14.52 8.86
C ARG A 121 -16.21 -14.58 7.77
N ALA A 122 -15.46 -13.50 7.57
CA ALA A 122 -14.46 -13.44 6.52
C ALA A 122 -13.22 -14.26 6.86
N THR A 123 -12.66 -14.93 5.84
CA THR A 123 -11.33 -15.54 5.89
C THR A 123 -10.28 -14.57 5.35
N ILE A 124 -9.01 -14.86 5.60
CA ILE A 124 -7.88 -14.11 5.04
C ILE A 124 -7.93 -14.13 3.50
N ARG A 125 -8.35 -15.24 2.90
CA ARG A 125 -8.56 -15.35 1.45
C ARG A 125 -9.61 -14.37 0.93
N HIS A 126 -10.72 -14.22 1.65
CA HIS A 126 -11.75 -13.26 1.26
C HIS A 126 -11.23 -11.82 1.30
N VAL A 127 -10.42 -11.48 2.31
CA VAL A 127 -9.78 -10.17 2.44
C VAL A 127 -8.79 -9.92 1.29
N LEU A 128 -7.91 -10.88 0.99
CA LEU A 128 -6.95 -10.77 -0.11
C LEU A 128 -7.63 -10.60 -1.48
N ASN A 129 -8.77 -11.23 -1.66
CA ASN A 129 -9.53 -11.20 -2.91
C ASN A 129 -10.53 -10.04 -2.98
N MET A 130 -10.61 -9.17 -1.94
CA MET A 130 -11.65 -8.13 -1.84
C MET A 130 -13.06 -8.69 -2.04
N ALA A 131 -13.33 -9.83 -1.42
CA ALA A 131 -14.60 -10.56 -1.46
C ALA A 131 -15.15 -10.79 -0.04
N THR A 132 -14.95 -9.84 0.86
CA THR A 132 -15.41 -9.93 2.25
C THR A 132 -16.90 -9.71 2.39
N GLY A 133 -17.51 -8.99 1.44
CA GLY A 133 -18.90 -8.55 1.49
C GLY A 133 -19.12 -7.39 2.47
N ALA A 134 -18.10 -6.83 3.09
CA ALA A 134 -18.22 -5.66 3.95
C ALA A 134 -18.67 -4.43 3.13
N THR A 135 -19.68 -3.72 3.63
CA THR A 135 -20.14 -2.49 3.00
C THR A 135 -19.11 -1.38 3.24
N PHE A 136 -18.61 -0.82 2.16
CA PHE A 136 -17.66 0.29 2.19
C PHE A 136 -17.78 1.11 0.91
N ASP A 137 -18.13 2.38 1.05
CA ASP A 137 -18.32 3.29 -0.06
C ASP A 137 -16.97 3.90 -0.50
N GLU A 138 -16.55 3.59 -1.74
CA GLU A 138 -15.33 4.08 -2.37
C GLU A 138 -15.55 5.33 -3.27
N ASP A 139 -16.68 6.02 -3.16
CA ASP A 139 -16.87 7.25 -3.93
C ASP A 139 -15.96 8.38 -3.42
N TYR A 140 -14.87 8.62 -4.15
CA TYR A 140 -13.89 9.65 -3.81
C TYR A 140 -14.44 11.08 -3.97
N LEU A 141 -15.55 11.26 -4.68
CA LEU A 141 -16.18 12.56 -4.90
C LEU A 141 -17.22 12.90 -3.82
N ASP A 142 -17.78 11.89 -3.15
CA ASP A 142 -18.67 12.09 -2.01
C ASP A 142 -17.88 12.22 -0.71
N GLN A 143 -17.89 13.41 -0.11
CA GLN A 143 -17.22 13.65 1.17
C GLN A 143 -17.76 12.82 2.32
N SER A 144 -18.98 12.30 2.23
CA SER A 144 -19.62 11.46 3.25
C SER A 144 -19.27 9.98 3.09
N SER A 145 -18.71 9.56 1.96
CA SER A 145 -18.30 8.19 1.69
C SER A 145 -17.33 7.64 2.73
N ASP A 146 -17.26 6.31 2.85
CA ASP A 146 -16.41 5.66 3.83
C ASP A 146 -14.91 5.90 3.55
N ILE A 147 -14.50 5.91 2.27
CA ILE A 147 -13.11 6.20 1.90
C ILE A 147 -12.70 7.61 2.35
N ASN A 148 -13.56 8.61 2.20
CA ASN A 148 -13.29 9.97 2.64
C ASN A 148 -13.39 10.12 4.16
N ARG A 149 -14.30 9.40 4.84
CA ARG A 149 -14.35 9.32 6.30
C ARG A 149 -13.08 8.71 6.87
N MET A 150 -12.61 7.62 6.29
CA MET A 150 -11.34 6.97 6.65
C MET A 150 -10.14 7.91 6.46
N GLY A 151 -10.09 8.63 5.32
CA GLY A 151 -9.06 9.64 5.08
C GLY A 151 -9.02 10.75 6.14
N ARG A 152 -10.20 11.19 6.62
CA ARG A 152 -10.28 12.15 7.73
C ARG A 152 -9.78 11.57 9.05
N VAL A 153 -10.09 10.30 9.35
CA VAL A 153 -9.55 9.63 10.56
C VAL A 153 -8.02 9.70 10.56
N LEU A 154 -7.39 9.37 9.42
CA LEU A 154 -5.95 9.50 9.28
C LEU A 154 -5.47 10.95 9.47
N ALA A 155 -6.14 11.90 8.82
CA ALA A 155 -5.74 13.32 8.82
C ALA A 155 -5.82 13.99 10.20
N VAL A 156 -6.77 13.57 11.05
CA VAL A 156 -6.92 14.14 12.41
C VAL A 156 -6.19 13.33 13.49
N GLY A 157 -5.40 12.34 13.11
CA GLY A 157 -4.68 11.49 14.06
C GLY A 157 -5.58 10.51 14.82
N GLY A 158 -6.68 10.08 14.21
CA GLY A 158 -7.52 9.00 14.71
C GLY A 158 -6.88 7.63 14.51
N ARG A 159 -7.64 6.57 14.84
CA ARG A 159 -7.14 5.19 14.83
C ARG A 159 -7.84 4.37 13.74
N MET A 160 -7.05 3.85 12.82
CA MET A 160 -7.54 3.07 11.69
C MET A 160 -8.13 1.71 12.10
N ASP A 161 -7.57 1.09 13.14
CA ASP A 161 -8.08 -0.18 13.67
C ASP A 161 -9.50 -0.02 14.24
N GLU A 162 -9.75 1.08 14.96
CA GLU A 162 -11.08 1.40 15.50
C GLU A 162 -12.08 1.69 14.38
N PHE A 163 -11.64 2.39 13.32
CA PHE A 163 -12.47 2.62 12.14
C PHE A 163 -12.88 1.31 11.48
N ALA A 164 -11.93 0.38 11.26
CA ALA A 164 -12.22 -0.93 10.68
C ALA A 164 -13.16 -1.77 11.56
N ALA A 165 -12.98 -1.74 12.88
CA ALA A 165 -13.81 -2.46 13.83
C ALA A 165 -15.25 -1.90 13.94
N ALA A 166 -15.45 -0.62 13.62
CA ALA A 166 -16.76 0.01 13.63
C ALA A 166 -17.63 -0.30 12.38
N LEU A 167 -17.06 -0.95 11.35
CA LEU A 167 -17.82 -1.39 10.19
C LEU A 167 -18.60 -2.65 10.54
N THR A 168 -19.93 -2.56 10.48
CA THR A 168 -20.84 -3.66 10.86
C THR A 168 -21.68 -4.18 9.69
N GLU A 169 -21.89 -3.36 8.68
CA GLU A 169 -22.77 -3.66 7.56
C GLU A 169 -22.08 -4.54 6.51
N THR A 170 -22.85 -5.46 5.94
CA THR A 170 -22.41 -6.29 4.81
C THR A 170 -23.46 -6.25 3.69
N PHE A 171 -22.99 -6.17 2.44
CA PHE A 171 -23.87 -6.22 1.26
C PHE A 171 -24.00 -7.64 0.69
N ALA A 172 -23.06 -8.54 1.03
CA ALA A 172 -23.02 -9.91 0.55
C ALA A 172 -22.39 -10.86 1.58
N ALA A 173 -22.57 -12.15 1.41
CA ALA A 173 -21.81 -13.15 2.17
C ALA A 173 -20.35 -13.17 1.70
N PRO A 174 -19.36 -13.43 2.58
CA PRO A 174 -17.98 -13.54 2.17
C PRO A 174 -17.78 -14.60 1.08
N GLY A 175 -17.04 -14.24 0.03
CA GLY A 175 -16.70 -15.11 -1.09
C GLY A 175 -17.74 -15.15 -2.22
N THR A 176 -18.88 -14.46 -2.12
CA THR A 176 -19.93 -14.48 -3.16
C THR A 176 -19.78 -13.38 -4.20
N ASP A 177 -19.34 -12.19 -3.76
CA ASP A 177 -19.25 -11.02 -4.63
C ASP A 177 -17.90 -10.32 -4.46
N TRP A 178 -17.41 -9.74 -5.54
CA TRP A 178 -16.20 -8.92 -5.56
C TRP A 178 -16.56 -7.44 -5.58
N GLN A 179 -15.94 -6.69 -4.69
CA GLN A 179 -15.96 -5.23 -4.72
C GLN A 179 -14.61 -4.70 -4.27
N TYR A 180 -14.09 -3.68 -4.98
CA TYR A 180 -12.89 -3.01 -4.50
C TYR A 180 -13.17 -2.30 -3.17
N VAL A 181 -12.52 -2.74 -2.10
CA VAL A 181 -12.70 -2.26 -0.72
C VAL A 181 -11.34 -1.96 -0.11
N SER A 182 -10.96 -0.70 -0.06
CA SER A 182 -9.63 -0.30 0.44
C SER A 182 -9.37 -0.72 1.87
N ILE A 183 -10.38 -0.66 2.74
CA ILE A 183 -10.23 -1.01 4.16
C ILE A 183 -9.91 -2.49 4.37
N ASP A 184 -10.27 -3.38 3.44
CA ASP A 184 -9.89 -4.81 3.49
C ASP A 184 -8.36 -4.95 3.61
N THR A 185 -7.61 -4.11 2.91
CA THR A 185 -6.14 -4.14 3.02
C THR A 185 -5.65 -3.71 4.40
N HIS A 186 -6.34 -2.78 5.07
CA HIS A 186 -6.02 -2.46 6.46
C HIS A 186 -6.31 -3.64 7.38
N VAL A 187 -7.43 -4.32 7.19
CA VAL A 187 -7.78 -5.55 7.92
C VAL A 187 -6.73 -6.63 7.71
N LEU A 188 -6.20 -6.79 6.49
CA LEU A 188 -5.07 -7.69 6.23
C LEU A 188 -3.83 -7.30 7.05
N ALA A 189 -3.53 -6.01 7.16
CA ALA A 189 -2.43 -5.53 8.00
C ALA A 189 -2.69 -5.81 9.50
N MET A 190 -3.94 -5.72 9.96
CA MET A 190 -4.32 -6.14 11.33
C MET A 190 -4.06 -7.63 11.54
N VAL A 191 -4.45 -8.48 10.59
CA VAL A 191 -4.19 -9.93 10.63
C VAL A 191 -2.69 -10.22 10.73
N ILE A 192 -1.87 -9.61 9.87
CA ILE A 192 -0.41 -9.81 9.89
C ILE A 192 0.17 -9.40 11.25
N ARG A 193 -0.27 -8.26 11.80
CA ARG A 193 0.17 -7.80 13.13
C ARG A 193 -0.30 -8.75 14.24
N GLY A 194 -1.54 -9.24 14.17
CA GLY A 194 -2.09 -10.21 15.11
C GLY A 194 -1.33 -11.54 15.10
N ALA A 195 -0.99 -12.03 13.91
CA ALA A 195 -0.26 -13.28 13.72
C ALA A 195 1.22 -13.20 14.18
N THR A 196 1.87 -12.07 13.92
CA THR A 196 3.32 -11.93 14.13
C THR A 196 3.70 -11.19 15.42
N GLY A 197 2.76 -10.43 16.00
CA GLY A 197 3.04 -9.51 17.11
C GLY A 197 3.94 -8.32 16.73
N ARG A 198 4.13 -8.05 15.42
CA ARG A 198 5.10 -7.06 14.91
C ARG A 198 4.43 -5.99 14.06
N SER A 199 5.07 -4.82 13.96
CA SER A 199 4.59 -3.73 13.11
C SER A 199 4.79 -4.03 11.63
N ILE A 200 3.93 -3.47 10.76
CA ILE A 200 4.09 -3.58 9.30
C ILE A 200 5.42 -2.97 8.82
N PRO A 201 5.84 -1.78 9.27
CA PRO A 201 7.13 -1.22 8.88
C PRO A 201 8.33 -2.12 9.23
N ASP A 202 8.33 -2.76 10.40
CA ASP A 202 9.40 -3.67 10.80
C ASP A 202 9.46 -4.93 9.92
N LEU A 203 8.30 -5.51 9.63
CA LEU A 203 8.21 -6.67 8.74
C LEU A 203 8.60 -6.31 7.30
N MET A 204 8.17 -5.16 6.80
CA MET A 204 8.56 -4.66 5.48
C MET A 204 10.07 -4.44 5.39
N ARG A 205 10.66 -3.80 6.41
CA ARG A 205 12.11 -3.59 6.49
C ARG A 205 12.87 -4.89 6.33
N GLU A 206 12.52 -5.89 7.13
CA GLU A 206 13.25 -7.17 7.20
C GLU A 206 13.00 -8.06 5.99
N ARG A 207 11.73 -8.14 5.55
CA ARG A 207 11.30 -9.21 4.64
C ARG A 207 11.17 -8.78 3.19
N ILE A 208 11.09 -7.47 2.91
CA ILE A 208 10.92 -6.94 1.55
C ILE A 208 11.94 -5.85 1.26
N ILE A 209 11.93 -4.71 1.97
CA ILE A 209 12.72 -3.53 1.64
C ILE A 209 14.22 -3.80 1.77
N GLY A 210 14.64 -4.52 2.82
CA GLY A 210 16.04 -4.93 3.00
C GLY A 210 16.54 -5.81 1.88
N PRO A 211 15.85 -6.94 1.57
CA PRO A 211 16.23 -7.81 0.44
C PRO A 211 16.21 -7.13 -0.94
N LEU A 212 15.34 -6.15 -1.17
CA LEU A 212 15.28 -5.39 -2.42
C LEU A 212 16.49 -4.48 -2.63
N GLY A 213 17.21 -4.13 -1.56
CA GLY A 213 18.37 -3.25 -1.66
C GLY A 213 18.02 -1.87 -2.24
N VAL A 214 16.98 -1.24 -1.70
CA VAL A 214 16.45 0.05 -2.15
C VAL A 214 17.50 1.17 -2.10
N GLU A 215 17.42 2.12 -3.03
CA GLU A 215 18.36 3.25 -3.12
C GLU A 215 18.10 4.32 -2.05
N ARG A 216 16.84 4.50 -1.69
CA ARG A 216 16.43 5.52 -0.70
C ARG A 216 15.57 4.88 0.37
N THR A 217 15.71 5.34 1.61
CA THR A 217 14.87 4.89 2.73
C THR A 217 13.40 5.27 2.49
N PRO A 218 12.51 4.30 2.21
CA PRO A 218 11.09 4.58 2.10
C PRO A 218 10.48 4.83 3.48
N TYR A 219 9.24 5.35 3.51
CA TYR A 219 8.51 5.53 4.76
C TYR A 219 7.03 5.18 4.60
N TYR A 220 6.40 4.79 5.70
CA TYR A 220 4.95 4.66 5.79
C TYR A 220 4.34 5.86 6.52
N LEU A 221 3.25 6.39 5.99
CA LEU A 221 2.34 7.22 6.78
C LEU A 221 1.75 6.38 7.90
N VAL A 222 1.54 6.97 9.07
CA VAL A 222 0.95 6.29 10.23
C VAL A 222 -0.22 7.08 10.77
N ASP A 223 -1.14 6.38 11.43
CA ASP A 223 -2.25 6.99 12.15
C ASP A 223 -1.82 7.54 13.52
N GLY A 224 -2.76 8.09 14.29
CA GLY A 224 -2.48 8.69 15.59
C GLY A 224 -1.96 7.71 16.65
N SER A 225 -2.06 6.41 16.41
CA SER A 225 -1.49 5.37 17.28
C SER A 225 -0.16 4.80 16.76
N GLY A 226 0.37 5.33 15.65
CA GLY A 226 1.60 4.85 15.02
C GLY A 226 1.40 3.62 14.13
N VAL A 227 0.17 3.25 13.83
CA VAL A 227 -0.17 2.14 12.94
C VAL A 227 0.00 2.57 11.49
N ALA A 228 0.71 1.77 10.70
CA ALA A 228 0.95 2.08 9.29
C ALA A 228 -0.35 2.13 8.48
N PHE A 229 -0.50 3.18 7.68
CA PHE A 229 -1.52 3.28 6.64
C PHE A 229 -1.16 2.34 5.49
N ALA A 230 -1.26 1.03 5.75
CA ALA A 230 -0.73 -0.02 4.89
C ALA A 230 -1.41 -0.11 3.53
N LEU A 231 -2.66 0.37 3.42
CA LEU A 231 -3.44 0.31 2.18
C LEU A 231 -3.04 1.36 1.13
N GLY A 232 -2.24 2.37 1.53
CA GLY A 232 -1.91 3.47 0.61
C GLY A 232 -0.74 4.36 1.04
N GLY A 233 -0.14 4.13 2.21
CA GLY A 233 0.79 5.07 2.84
C GLY A 233 2.28 4.84 2.60
N LEU A 234 2.66 3.88 1.78
CA LEU A 234 4.07 3.66 1.41
C LEU A 234 4.54 4.76 0.46
N ASN A 235 5.65 5.40 0.83
CA ASN A 235 6.34 6.40 0.00
C ASN A 235 7.72 5.87 -0.36
N SER A 236 8.04 5.84 -1.64
CA SER A 236 9.31 5.34 -2.16
C SER A 236 9.69 6.04 -3.46
N THR A 237 10.92 5.83 -3.93
CA THR A 237 11.32 6.31 -5.26
C THR A 237 10.68 5.48 -6.37
N THR A 238 10.59 6.04 -7.58
CA THR A 238 10.07 5.29 -8.73
C THR A 238 10.94 4.09 -9.06
N ARG A 239 12.28 4.20 -8.94
CA ARG A 239 13.21 3.08 -9.13
C ARG A 239 12.98 1.97 -8.11
N ASP A 240 12.76 2.32 -6.84
CA ASP A 240 12.54 1.33 -5.79
C ASP A 240 11.18 0.66 -5.90
N PHE A 241 10.15 1.35 -6.41
CA PHE A 241 8.91 0.72 -6.81
C PHE A 241 9.11 -0.25 -7.98
N ALA A 242 9.92 0.12 -8.98
CA ALA A 242 10.24 -0.77 -10.11
C ALA A 242 11.02 -2.03 -9.68
N ARG A 243 11.90 -1.94 -8.65
CA ARG A 243 12.60 -3.11 -8.08
C ARG A 243 11.64 -4.14 -7.51
N PHE A 244 10.53 -3.69 -6.95
CA PHE A 244 9.51 -4.59 -6.41
C PHE A 244 8.75 -5.32 -7.52
N GLY A 245 8.48 -4.68 -8.67
CA GLY A 245 7.80 -5.27 -9.83
C GLY A 245 8.65 -6.28 -10.57
#